data_bfc700df036ddf10ab8c316944a25804
#
_entry.id   bfc700df036ddf10ab8c316944a25804
#
_cell.length_a   1.000
_cell.length_b   1.000
_cell.length_c   1.000
_cell.angle_alpha   90.00
_cell.angle_beta   90.00
_cell.angle_gamma   90.00
#
_symmetry.space_group_name_H-M   'P 1'
#
loop_
_entity.id
_entity.type
_entity.pdbx_description
1 polymer ?
#
loop_
_entity_poly.entity_id
_entity_poly.type
_entity_poly.pdbx_seq_one_letter_code
_entity_poly.pdbx_strand_id
1 'polypeptide(L)'
;DVSAIYTVSSYLVTVPANLVKVIIIIGLLLFYASPSVALTAIILIPLYMVPSFLNKSELERLVAKEREAGDLWFQEFDVILNGKVSITLNKVENYMQNRYNEALKSYLDARNRQHFLLLIVQEFPLFVTTLAPLLILIIGGNQVVLQNMTIGQLLFSIQIIAYLFNPLSEISQLHAQIISQKPSFDRVADFLAMPDQQ
;
A
#
# COMPACT_ATOMS: atom_id res chain seq x y z
N ASP A 1 3.32 -18.79 -8.18
CA ASP A 1 2.38 -19.53 -7.31
C ASP A 1 2.99 -19.83 -5.93
N VAL A 2 4.27 -20.18 -5.82
CA VAL A 2 4.96 -20.38 -4.51
C VAL A 2 5.02 -19.07 -3.71
N SER A 3 5.20 -17.92 -4.36
CA SER A 3 5.21 -16.60 -3.74
C SER A 3 3.88 -16.26 -3.06
N ALA A 4 2.76 -16.70 -3.62
CA ALA A 4 1.43 -16.47 -3.07
C ALA A 4 1.25 -17.23 -1.75
N ILE A 5 1.66 -18.50 -1.68
CA ILE A 5 1.61 -19.33 -0.46
C ILE A 5 2.49 -18.72 0.63
N TYR A 6 3.70 -18.26 0.27
CA TYR A 6 4.59 -17.56 1.20
C TYR A 6 3.96 -16.29 1.77
N THR A 7 3.30 -15.48 0.93
CA THR A 7 2.63 -14.24 1.35
C THR A 7 1.50 -14.51 2.36
N VAL A 8 0.69 -15.56 2.14
CA VAL A 8 -0.38 -15.95 3.09
C VAL A 8 0.21 -16.44 4.41
N SER A 9 1.24 -17.28 4.36
CA SER A 9 1.90 -17.77 5.58
C SER A 9 2.49 -16.62 6.38
N SER A 10 3.14 -15.67 5.70
CA SER A 10 3.67 -14.46 6.34
C SER A 10 2.57 -13.60 6.96
N TYR A 11 1.42 -13.45 6.28
CA TYR A 11 0.29 -12.69 6.79
C TYR A 11 -0.25 -13.27 8.10
N LEU A 12 -0.43 -14.60 8.16
CA LEU A 12 -0.98 -15.29 9.34
C LEU A 12 -0.09 -15.15 10.58
N VAL A 13 1.21 -14.99 10.40
CA VAL A 13 2.16 -14.82 11.52
C VAL A 13 2.39 -13.35 11.83
N THR A 14 2.61 -12.53 10.81
CA THR A 14 3.05 -11.13 10.98
C THR A 14 1.92 -10.23 11.49
N VAL A 15 0.68 -10.44 11.03
CA VAL A 15 -0.44 -9.59 11.46
C VAL A 15 -0.75 -9.73 12.95
N PRO A 16 -0.91 -10.94 13.52
CA PRO A 16 -1.13 -11.06 14.96
C PRO A 16 0.05 -10.53 15.78
N ALA A 17 1.30 -10.80 15.34
CA ALA A 17 2.49 -10.29 16.01
C ALA A 17 2.53 -8.75 16.05
N ASN A 18 2.17 -8.09 14.95
CA ASN A 18 2.12 -6.63 14.88
C ASN A 18 0.95 -6.04 15.68
N LEU A 19 -0.21 -6.69 15.72
CA LEU A 19 -1.31 -6.29 16.60
C LEU A 19 -0.90 -6.33 18.08
N VAL A 20 -0.20 -7.38 18.49
CA VAL A 20 0.34 -7.48 19.86
C VAL A 20 1.33 -6.34 20.15
N LYS A 21 2.25 -6.03 19.21
CA LYS A 21 3.18 -4.89 19.36
C LYS A 21 2.42 -3.57 19.54
N VAL A 22 1.39 -3.31 18.72
CA VAL A 22 0.57 -2.09 18.81
C VAL A 22 -0.11 -2.01 20.19
N ILE A 23 -0.70 -3.09 20.67
CA ILE A 23 -1.36 -3.15 21.98
C ILE A 23 -0.35 -2.87 23.11
N ILE A 24 0.85 -3.47 23.05
CA ILE A 24 1.91 -3.22 24.04
C ILE A 24 2.33 -1.76 24.01
N ILE A 25 2.55 -1.15 22.85
CA ILE A 25 2.96 0.24 22.72
C ILE A 25 1.89 1.18 23.27
N ILE A 26 0.62 0.95 22.96
CA ILE A 26 -0.50 1.73 23.51
C ILE A 26 -0.57 1.56 25.03
N GLY A 27 -0.41 0.34 25.54
CA GLY A 27 -0.37 0.06 26.99
C GLY A 27 0.77 0.84 27.69
N LEU A 28 1.97 0.86 27.09
CA LEU A 28 3.10 1.62 27.63
C LEU A 28 2.83 3.14 27.61
N LEU A 29 2.21 3.65 26.54
CA LEU A 29 1.84 5.08 26.48
C LEU A 29 0.79 5.45 27.53
N LEU A 30 -0.21 4.59 27.74
CA LEU A 30 -1.23 4.81 28.77
C LEU A 30 -0.66 4.78 30.19
N PHE A 31 0.38 3.98 30.42
CA PHE A 31 0.98 3.83 31.75
C PHE A 31 2.04 4.88 32.07
N TYR A 32 2.86 5.27 31.09
CA TYR A 32 4.00 6.17 31.31
C TYR A 32 3.80 7.60 30.82
N ALA A 33 2.90 7.82 29.86
CA ALA A 33 2.63 9.15 29.32
C ALA A 33 1.43 9.81 30.02
N SER A 34 1.27 11.13 29.80
CA SER A 34 0.05 11.81 30.22
C SER A 34 -1.16 11.33 29.39
N PRO A 35 -2.38 11.36 29.96
CA PRO A 35 -3.60 10.96 29.23
C PRO A 35 -3.79 11.69 27.90
N SER A 36 -3.39 12.97 27.82
CA SER A 36 -3.47 13.78 26.60
C SER A 36 -2.56 13.25 25.49
N VAL A 37 -1.35 12.83 25.85
CA VAL A 37 -0.38 12.25 24.89
C VAL A 37 -0.86 10.88 24.41
N ALA A 38 -1.35 10.04 25.32
CA ALA A 38 -1.89 8.73 24.97
C ALA A 38 -3.13 8.84 24.05
N LEU A 39 -4.04 9.78 24.32
CA LEU A 39 -5.20 10.05 23.47
C LEU A 39 -4.78 10.49 22.06
N THR A 40 -3.76 11.36 21.96
CA THR A 40 -3.23 11.80 20.67
C THR A 40 -2.70 10.60 19.87
N ALA A 41 -1.94 9.71 20.50
CA ALA A 41 -1.44 8.49 19.84
C ALA A 41 -2.59 7.60 19.33
N ILE A 42 -3.65 7.40 20.12
CA ILE A 42 -4.82 6.61 19.74
C ILE A 42 -5.55 7.22 18.54
N ILE A 43 -5.67 8.55 18.47
CA ILE A 43 -6.31 9.24 17.33
C ILE A 43 -5.46 9.13 16.06
N LEU A 44 -4.13 9.11 16.19
CA LEU A 44 -3.23 9.00 15.04
C LEU A 44 -3.27 7.62 14.35
N ILE A 45 -3.65 6.55 15.07
CA ILE A 45 -3.76 5.19 14.49
C ILE A 45 -4.80 5.13 13.36
N PRO A 46 -6.09 5.46 13.59
CA PRO A 46 -7.07 5.46 12.51
C PRO A 46 -6.71 6.46 11.41
N LEU A 47 -6.19 7.64 11.76
CA LEU A 47 -5.75 8.63 10.77
C LEU A 47 -4.67 8.06 9.83
N TYR A 48 -3.71 7.32 10.37
CA TYR A 48 -2.68 6.62 9.60
C TYR A 48 -3.28 5.61 8.62
N MET A 49 -4.31 4.88 9.03
CA MET A 49 -4.89 3.78 8.24
C MET A 49 -5.96 4.22 7.23
N VAL A 50 -6.51 5.42 7.37
CA VAL A 50 -7.60 5.97 6.53
C VAL A 50 -7.34 5.81 5.02
N PRO A 51 -6.19 6.19 4.43
CA PRO A 51 -5.99 6.08 2.99
C PRO A 51 -6.02 4.64 2.47
N SER A 52 -5.49 3.71 3.25
CA SER A 52 -5.43 2.29 2.88
C SER A 52 -6.81 1.63 2.82
N PHE A 53 -7.75 2.09 3.65
CA PHE A 53 -9.10 1.52 3.69
C PHE A 53 -10.07 2.21 2.74
N LEU A 54 -10.04 3.56 2.67
CA LEU A 54 -10.99 4.32 1.87
C LEU A 54 -10.80 4.16 0.35
N ASN A 55 -9.56 3.98 -0.10
CA ASN A 55 -9.25 3.95 -1.52
C ASN A 55 -9.11 2.54 -2.12
N LYS A 56 -9.45 1.49 -1.36
CA LYS A 56 -9.25 0.11 -1.80
C LYS A 56 -9.97 -0.22 -3.10
N SER A 57 -11.28 0.03 -3.19
CA SER A 57 -12.07 -0.29 -4.38
C SER A 57 -11.67 0.52 -5.61
N GLU A 58 -11.32 1.79 -5.43
CA GLU A 58 -10.86 2.62 -6.53
C GLU A 58 -9.46 2.20 -6.99
N LEU A 59 -8.59 1.81 -6.07
CA LEU A 59 -7.28 1.27 -6.40
C LEU A 59 -7.39 -0.04 -7.21
N GLU A 60 -8.24 -0.98 -6.77
CA GLU A 60 -8.49 -2.23 -7.50
C GLU A 60 -9.00 -1.95 -8.92
N ARG A 61 -9.91 -1.00 -9.08
CA ARG A 61 -10.44 -0.59 -10.39
C ARG A 61 -9.37 0.04 -11.30
N LEU A 62 -8.50 0.90 -10.73
CA LEU A 62 -7.42 1.53 -11.49
C LEU A 62 -6.34 0.53 -11.88
N VAL A 63 -6.02 -0.44 -11.02
CA VAL A 63 -5.10 -1.55 -11.32
C VAL A 63 -5.66 -2.41 -12.45
N ALA A 64 -6.96 -2.74 -12.43
CA ALA A 64 -7.59 -3.50 -13.51
C ALA A 64 -7.53 -2.75 -14.85
N LYS A 65 -7.83 -1.45 -14.86
CA LYS A 65 -7.75 -0.61 -16.07
C LYS A 65 -6.32 -0.47 -16.62
N GLU A 66 -5.34 -0.33 -15.73
CA GLU A 66 -3.93 -0.25 -16.14
C GLU A 66 -3.50 -1.55 -16.79
N ARG A 67 -3.89 -2.71 -16.23
CA ARG A 67 -3.61 -4.04 -16.84
C ARG A 67 -4.24 -4.19 -18.22
N GLU A 68 -5.53 -3.89 -18.35
CA GLU A 68 -6.25 -3.97 -19.61
C GLU A 68 -5.58 -3.10 -20.70
N ALA A 69 -5.27 -1.85 -20.37
CA ALA A 69 -4.57 -0.95 -21.28
C ALA A 69 -3.15 -1.41 -21.58
N GLY A 70 -2.46 -2.02 -20.61
CA GLY A 70 -1.13 -2.61 -20.78
C GLY A 70 -1.15 -3.83 -21.71
N ASP A 71 -2.14 -4.70 -21.57
CA ASP A 71 -2.31 -5.87 -22.45
C ASP A 71 -2.57 -5.44 -23.91
N LEU A 72 -3.42 -4.42 -24.12
CA LEU A 72 -3.67 -3.86 -25.44
C LEU A 72 -2.41 -3.22 -26.05
N TRP A 73 -1.68 -2.44 -25.28
CA TRP A 73 -0.42 -1.86 -25.73
C TRP A 73 0.60 -2.94 -26.09
N PHE A 74 0.72 -3.99 -25.27
CA PHE A 74 1.65 -5.09 -25.52
C PHE A 74 1.27 -5.88 -26.79
N GLN A 75 -0.03 -6.08 -27.05
CA GLN A 75 -0.51 -6.69 -28.29
C GLN A 75 -0.11 -5.87 -29.53
N GLU A 76 -0.28 -4.55 -29.51
CA GLU A 76 0.15 -3.68 -30.62
C GLU A 76 1.67 -3.71 -30.82
N PHE A 77 2.42 -3.76 -29.72
CA PHE A 77 3.88 -3.91 -29.75
C PHE A 77 4.30 -5.24 -30.40
N ASP A 78 3.65 -6.35 -30.02
CA ASP A 78 3.92 -7.68 -30.55
C ASP A 78 3.60 -7.77 -32.05
N VAL A 79 2.49 -7.17 -32.49
CA VAL A 79 2.13 -7.08 -33.93
C VAL A 79 3.21 -6.34 -34.72
N ILE A 80 3.78 -5.25 -34.19
CA ILE A 80 4.85 -4.51 -34.88
C ILE A 80 6.13 -5.32 -34.92
N LEU A 81 6.51 -5.99 -33.84
CA LEU A 81 7.72 -6.82 -33.80
C LEU A 81 7.66 -7.99 -34.77
N ASN A 82 6.59 -8.76 -34.72
CA ASN A 82 6.43 -9.97 -35.53
C ASN A 82 6.01 -9.66 -36.99
N GLY A 83 5.32 -8.53 -37.18
CA GLY A 83 4.81 -8.11 -38.48
C GLY A 83 5.72 -7.19 -39.29
N LYS A 84 6.95 -6.90 -38.85
CA LYS A 84 7.85 -5.89 -39.46
C LYS A 84 7.96 -6.00 -40.98
N VAL A 85 8.19 -7.19 -41.49
CA VAL A 85 8.34 -7.44 -42.96
C VAL A 85 7.02 -7.11 -43.69
N SER A 86 5.89 -7.58 -43.18
CA SER A 86 4.58 -7.32 -43.77
C SER A 86 4.20 -5.85 -43.73
N ILE A 87 4.50 -5.17 -42.65
CA ILE A 87 4.25 -3.72 -42.47
C ILE A 87 5.01 -2.93 -43.52
N THR A 88 6.30 -3.23 -43.70
CA THR A 88 7.14 -2.54 -44.69
C THR A 88 6.72 -2.84 -46.12
N LEU A 89 6.40 -4.11 -46.45
CA LEU A 89 5.95 -4.48 -47.79
C LEU A 89 4.62 -3.78 -48.17
N ASN A 90 3.70 -3.65 -47.22
CA ASN A 90 2.39 -3.00 -47.44
C ASN A 90 2.41 -1.50 -47.24
N LYS A 91 3.55 -0.89 -46.85
CA LYS A 91 3.73 0.56 -46.61
C LYS A 91 2.72 1.15 -45.60
N VAL A 92 2.43 0.40 -44.53
CA VAL A 92 1.46 0.80 -43.48
C VAL A 92 2.13 1.23 -42.16
N GLU A 93 3.41 1.61 -42.23
CA GLU A 93 4.20 1.98 -41.06
C GLU A 93 3.53 3.11 -40.25
N ASN A 94 3.06 4.18 -40.90
CA ASN A 94 2.42 5.32 -40.25
C ASN A 94 1.11 4.90 -39.55
N TYR A 95 0.34 4.00 -40.13
CA TYR A 95 -0.89 3.49 -39.52
C TYR A 95 -0.58 2.68 -38.27
N MET A 96 0.39 1.77 -38.36
CA MET A 96 0.80 0.95 -37.22
C MET A 96 1.42 1.80 -36.10
N GLN A 97 2.21 2.81 -36.46
CA GLN A 97 2.78 3.75 -35.49
C GLN A 97 1.69 4.53 -34.76
N ASN A 98 0.66 5.00 -35.44
CA ASN A 98 -0.44 5.71 -34.81
C ASN A 98 -1.20 4.80 -33.83
N ARG A 99 -1.53 3.57 -34.23
CA ARG A 99 -2.17 2.57 -33.34
C ARG A 99 -1.35 2.31 -32.09
N TYR A 100 -0.05 2.07 -32.25
CA TYR A 100 0.88 1.90 -31.14
C TYR A 100 0.88 3.11 -30.19
N ASN A 101 0.97 4.31 -30.75
CA ASN A 101 1.00 5.55 -29.97
C ASN A 101 -0.32 5.78 -29.21
N GLU A 102 -1.46 5.46 -29.80
CA GLU A 102 -2.77 5.53 -29.12
C GLU A 102 -2.88 4.54 -27.98
N ALA A 103 -2.46 3.28 -28.20
CA ALA A 103 -2.43 2.24 -27.16
C ALA A 103 -1.46 2.61 -26.04
N LEU A 104 -0.26 3.09 -26.36
CA LEU A 104 0.73 3.56 -25.42
C LEU A 104 0.21 4.72 -24.58
N LYS A 105 -0.44 5.72 -25.22
CA LYS A 105 -1.03 6.87 -24.52
C LYS A 105 -2.11 6.41 -23.54
N SER A 106 -3.01 5.53 -23.96
CA SER A 106 -4.05 4.96 -23.11
C SER A 106 -3.45 4.25 -21.88
N TYR A 107 -2.42 3.44 -22.10
CA TYR A 107 -1.69 2.76 -21.01
C TYR A 107 -1.03 3.75 -20.04
N LEU A 108 -0.32 4.76 -20.56
CA LEU A 108 0.35 5.76 -19.73
C LEU A 108 -0.65 6.59 -18.92
N ASP A 109 -1.80 6.94 -19.50
CA ASP A 109 -2.86 7.67 -18.79
C ASP A 109 -3.47 6.82 -17.67
N ALA A 110 -3.74 5.53 -17.92
CA ALA A 110 -4.23 4.61 -16.90
C ALA A 110 -3.20 4.41 -15.78
N ARG A 111 -1.93 4.19 -16.14
CA ARG A 111 -0.81 4.02 -15.21
C ARG A 111 -0.57 5.27 -14.35
N ASN A 112 -0.62 6.45 -14.95
CA ASN A 112 -0.42 7.70 -14.20
C ASN A 112 -1.53 7.91 -13.16
N ARG A 113 -2.80 7.62 -13.49
CA ARG A 113 -3.91 7.70 -12.54
C ARG A 113 -3.77 6.72 -11.40
N GLN A 114 -3.42 5.47 -11.70
CA GLN A 114 -3.15 4.45 -10.70
C GLN A 114 -1.99 4.86 -9.80
N HIS A 115 -0.88 5.32 -10.40
CA HIS A 115 0.32 5.72 -9.66
C HIS A 115 0.08 6.92 -8.74
N PHE A 116 -0.69 7.91 -9.21
CA PHE A 116 -1.07 9.05 -8.38
C PHE A 116 -1.86 8.64 -7.13
N LEU A 117 -2.82 7.72 -7.28
CA LEU A 117 -3.55 7.19 -6.12
C LEU A 117 -2.65 6.38 -5.19
N LEU A 118 -1.73 5.57 -5.74
CA LEU A 118 -0.74 4.85 -4.95
C LEU A 118 0.15 5.79 -4.13
N LEU A 119 0.60 6.91 -4.72
CA LEU A 119 1.38 7.92 -4.00
C LEU A 119 0.59 8.48 -2.81
N ILE A 120 -0.68 8.82 -2.99
CA ILE A 120 -1.49 9.30 -1.86
C ILE A 120 -1.57 8.24 -0.76
N VAL A 121 -1.82 6.98 -1.11
CA VAL A 121 -1.93 5.88 -0.14
C VAL A 121 -0.61 5.63 0.59
N GLN A 122 0.54 5.85 -0.07
CA GLN A 122 1.87 5.62 0.50
C GLN A 122 2.42 6.84 1.26
N GLU A 123 2.27 8.03 0.70
CA GLU A 123 2.88 9.25 1.27
C GLU A 123 2.08 9.85 2.43
N PHE A 124 0.76 9.69 2.43
CA PHE A 124 -0.06 10.19 3.54
C PHE A 124 0.29 9.53 4.89
N PRO A 125 0.45 8.20 5.00
CA PRO A 125 0.97 7.57 6.20
C PRO A 125 2.34 8.11 6.62
N LEU A 126 3.26 8.33 5.68
CA LEU A 126 4.58 8.91 5.95
C LEU A 126 4.47 10.32 6.52
N PHE A 127 3.57 11.14 5.99
CA PHE A 127 3.26 12.45 6.54
C PHE A 127 2.77 12.37 7.99
N VAL A 128 1.85 11.45 8.30
CA VAL A 128 1.35 11.23 9.67
C VAL A 128 2.49 10.80 10.60
N THR A 129 3.37 9.87 10.18
CA THR A 129 4.51 9.42 11.00
C THR A 129 5.49 10.55 11.30
N THR A 130 5.69 11.48 10.36
CA THR A 130 6.57 12.63 10.54
C THR A 130 5.95 13.68 11.47
N LEU A 131 4.65 13.90 11.38
CA LEU A 131 3.94 14.85 12.25
C LEU A 131 3.72 14.33 13.66
N ALA A 132 3.60 13.04 13.87
CA ALA A 132 3.28 12.46 15.18
C ALA A 132 4.26 12.86 16.30
N PRO A 133 5.60 12.75 16.13
CA PRO A 133 6.55 13.21 17.15
C PRO A 133 6.44 14.71 17.44
N LEU A 134 6.15 15.53 16.43
CA LEU A 134 5.97 16.98 16.61
C LEU A 134 4.72 17.30 17.43
N LEU A 135 3.61 16.60 17.15
CA LEU A 135 2.38 16.75 17.95
C LEU A 135 2.59 16.32 19.40
N ILE A 136 3.30 15.19 19.62
CA ILE A 136 3.65 14.73 20.95
C ILE A 136 4.57 15.74 21.66
N LEU A 137 5.53 16.34 20.96
CA LEU A 137 6.40 17.37 21.50
C LEU A 137 5.61 18.61 21.96
N ILE A 138 4.66 19.07 21.15
CA ILE A 138 3.84 20.26 21.47
C ILE A 138 2.91 19.96 22.66
N ILE A 139 2.14 18.86 22.56
CA ILE A 139 1.15 18.51 23.59
C ILE A 139 1.83 18.09 24.90
N GLY A 140 2.83 17.20 24.79
CA GLY A 140 3.59 16.71 25.94
C GLY A 140 4.47 17.80 26.57
N GLY A 141 5.05 18.69 25.77
CA GLY A 141 5.79 19.84 26.24
C GLY A 141 4.92 20.78 27.10
N ASN A 142 3.67 21.00 26.68
CA ASN A 142 2.71 21.73 27.50
C ASN A 142 2.40 21.02 28.83
N GLN A 143 2.29 19.68 28.81
CA GLN A 143 2.10 18.88 30.03
C GLN A 143 3.33 18.93 30.97
N VAL A 144 4.54 19.03 30.40
CA VAL A 144 5.76 19.24 31.22
C VAL A 144 5.76 20.59 31.88
N VAL A 145 5.37 21.66 31.17
CA VAL A 145 5.24 23.03 31.76
C VAL A 145 4.19 23.04 32.86
N LEU A 146 3.09 22.31 32.70
CA LEU A 146 2.05 22.16 33.72
C LEU A 146 2.41 21.20 34.86
N GLN A 147 3.63 20.65 34.85
CA GLN A 147 4.14 19.66 35.84
C GLN A 147 3.34 18.35 35.91
N ASN A 148 2.54 18.06 34.92
CA ASN A 148 1.78 16.80 34.80
C ASN A 148 2.61 15.66 34.17
N MET A 149 3.81 15.96 33.66
CA MET A 149 4.68 15.03 32.95
C MET A 149 6.15 15.43 33.14
N THR A 150 7.03 14.46 33.28
CA THR A 150 8.47 14.71 33.34
C THR A 150 9.07 14.80 31.92
N ILE A 151 10.24 15.46 31.80
CA ILE A 151 10.99 15.51 30.52
C ILE A 151 11.35 14.09 30.04
N GLY A 152 11.70 13.19 30.97
CA GLY A 152 12.00 11.78 30.61
C GLY A 152 10.80 11.05 30.01
N GLN A 153 9.60 11.26 30.55
CA GLN A 153 8.35 10.72 30.01
C GLN A 153 8.03 11.33 28.64
N LEU A 154 8.31 12.61 28.42
CA LEU A 154 8.14 13.25 27.12
C LEU A 154 9.07 12.63 26.06
N LEU A 155 10.35 12.50 26.36
CA LEU A 155 11.33 11.88 25.45
C LEU A 155 10.98 10.42 25.15
N PHE A 156 10.58 9.66 26.16
CA PHE A 156 10.07 8.31 26.00
C PHE A 156 8.86 8.27 25.05
N SER A 157 7.89 9.17 25.23
CA SER A 157 6.69 9.24 24.41
C SER A 157 6.98 9.55 22.93
N ILE A 158 7.93 10.47 22.68
CA ILE A 158 8.39 10.81 21.33
C ILE A 158 9.04 9.59 20.65
N GLN A 159 9.87 8.84 21.37
CA GLN A 159 10.52 7.66 20.82
C GLN A 159 9.52 6.54 20.55
N ILE A 160 8.65 6.25 21.50
CA ILE A 160 7.75 5.10 21.39
C ILE A 160 6.66 5.31 20.32
N ILE A 161 6.23 6.58 20.08
CA ILE A 161 5.27 6.87 19.01
C ILE A 161 5.86 6.56 17.62
N ALA A 162 7.14 6.78 17.41
CA ALA A 162 7.80 6.43 16.16
C ALA A 162 7.77 4.90 15.89
N TYR A 163 7.91 4.11 16.95
CA TYR A 163 7.82 2.64 16.85
C TYR A 163 6.39 2.13 16.62
N LEU A 164 5.36 2.92 16.95
CA LEU A 164 3.96 2.54 16.75
C LEU A 164 3.61 2.36 15.26
N PHE A 165 4.20 3.16 14.39
CA PHE A 165 3.86 3.16 12.97
C PHE A 165 4.50 2.01 12.18
N ASN A 166 5.60 1.43 12.64
CA ASN A 166 6.25 0.30 11.96
C ASN A 166 5.33 -0.91 11.81
N PRO A 167 4.72 -1.45 12.89
CA PRO A 167 3.78 -2.56 12.76
C PRO A 167 2.53 -2.21 11.95
N LEU A 168 2.06 -0.97 12.00
CA LEU A 168 0.92 -0.51 11.18
C LEU A 168 1.28 -0.48 9.69
N SER A 169 2.49 -0.03 9.36
CA SER A 169 3.01 -0.06 7.98
C SER A 169 3.11 -1.48 7.44
N GLU A 170 3.66 -2.42 8.22
CA GLU A 170 3.77 -3.83 7.84
C GLU A 170 2.40 -4.46 7.58
N ILE A 171 1.39 -4.19 8.44
CA ILE A 171 0.02 -4.67 8.24
C ILE A 171 -0.56 -4.09 6.94
N SER A 172 -0.40 -2.79 6.69
CA SER A 172 -0.92 -2.12 5.48
C SER A 172 -0.27 -2.66 4.21
N GLN A 173 1.05 -2.88 4.21
CA GLN A 173 1.79 -3.43 3.07
C GLN A 173 1.38 -4.88 2.77
N LEU A 174 1.27 -5.73 3.80
CA LEU A 174 0.82 -7.11 3.63
C LEU A 174 -0.61 -7.17 3.10
N HIS A 175 -1.51 -6.30 3.56
CA HIS A 175 -2.86 -6.22 3.04
C HIS A 175 -2.89 -5.83 1.56
N ALA A 176 -2.08 -4.85 1.14
CA ALA A 176 -1.94 -4.45 -0.25
C ALA A 176 -1.37 -5.59 -1.13
N GLN A 177 -0.39 -6.36 -0.62
CA GLN A 177 0.18 -7.52 -1.31
C GLN A 177 -0.86 -8.63 -1.52
N ILE A 178 -1.70 -8.94 -0.53
CA ILE A 178 -2.77 -9.94 -0.68
C ILE A 178 -3.76 -9.52 -1.76
N ILE A 179 -4.17 -8.24 -1.77
CA ILE A 179 -5.09 -7.72 -2.78
C ILE A 179 -4.48 -7.88 -4.19
N SER A 180 -3.21 -7.52 -4.35
CA SER A 180 -2.54 -7.61 -5.67
C SER A 180 -2.34 -9.05 -6.16
N GLN A 181 -2.25 -10.02 -5.24
CA GLN A 181 -2.05 -11.44 -5.57
C GLN A 181 -3.36 -12.25 -5.63
N LYS A 182 -4.51 -11.66 -5.30
CA LYS A 182 -5.81 -12.34 -5.33
C LYS A 182 -6.07 -13.09 -6.64
N PRO A 183 -5.82 -12.53 -7.84
CA PRO A 183 -6.02 -13.26 -9.10
C PRO A 183 -5.13 -14.50 -9.25
N SER A 184 -3.99 -14.53 -8.58
CA SER A 184 -3.10 -15.70 -8.57
C SER A 184 -3.60 -16.78 -7.62
N PHE A 185 -4.21 -16.39 -6.50
CA PHE A 185 -4.88 -17.32 -5.59
C PHE A 185 -6.09 -18.00 -6.23
N ASP A 186 -6.93 -17.22 -6.91
CA ASP A 186 -8.12 -17.74 -7.58
C ASP A 186 -7.73 -18.80 -8.62
N ARG A 187 -6.67 -18.57 -9.41
CA ARG A 187 -6.12 -19.55 -10.37
C ARG A 187 -5.58 -20.83 -9.72
N VAL A 188 -4.90 -20.72 -8.59
CA VAL A 188 -4.40 -21.89 -7.85
C VAL A 188 -5.55 -22.68 -7.25
N ALA A 189 -6.56 -22.00 -6.70
CA ALA A 189 -7.75 -22.64 -6.17
C ALA A 189 -8.53 -23.38 -7.27
N ASP A 190 -8.72 -22.75 -8.44
CA ASP A 190 -9.36 -23.38 -9.60
C ASP A 190 -8.58 -24.60 -10.10
N PHE A 191 -7.24 -24.53 -10.12
CA PHE A 191 -6.41 -25.67 -10.51
C PHE A 191 -6.52 -26.84 -9.53
N LEU A 192 -6.53 -26.56 -8.22
CA LEU A 192 -6.70 -27.59 -7.17
C LEU A 192 -8.12 -28.16 -7.11
N ALA A 193 -9.11 -27.40 -7.58
CA ALA A 193 -10.51 -27.84 -7.65
C ALA A 193 -10.83 -28.68 -8.91
N MET A 194 -9.89 -28.78 -9.86
CA MET A 194 -10.07 -29.66 -11.03
C MET A 194 -10.04 -31.12 -10.56
N PRO A 195 -11.07 -31.93 -10.86
CA PRO A 195 -11.06 -33.35 -10.54
C PRO A 195 -9.92 -34.04 -11.29
N ASP A 196 -9.15 -34.88 -10.57
CA ASP A 196 -8.13 -35.74 -11.18
C ASP A 196 -8.72 -36.48 -12.35
N GLN A 197 -8.27 -36.13 -13.56
CA GLN A 197 -8.56 -36.94 -14.74
C GLN A 197 -7.69 -38.20 -14.62
N GLN A 198 -8.28 -39.25 -14.09
CA GLN A 198 -7.78 -40.64 -14.17
C GLN A 198 -7.93 -41.17 -15.60
#